data_6a2274ac45327e18dc1e1c326f75158c
#
_entry.id   6a2274ac45327e18dc1e1c326f75158c
#
_cell.length_a   1.000
_cell.length_b   1.000
_cell.length_c   1.000
_cell.angle_alpha   90.00
_cell.angle_beta   90.00
_cell.angle_gamma   90.00
#
_symmetry.space_group_name_H-M   'P 1'
#
loop_
_entity.id
_entity.type
_entity.pdbx_description
1 polymer ?
#
loop_
_entity_poly.entity_id
_entity_poly.type
_entity_poly.pdbx_seq_one_letter_code
_entity_poly.pdbx_strand_id
1 'polypeptide(L)'
;LVVPAAEASWSCSPALAAWVLVSPVAGGYYEFPHYGNNMPQINFNRYMDPFWNCDTIYNELMLLDGVGSSANLMFEPAQIISVKNYNYNTSFTPGVDYQLNGNTITQMSPNVSASVTTIFGSGLENKQHSSWTNVTYIPNRSNWYSNNNFTYRGQQLPKTMAKLNNQLPLTIQAIGMSITCGLNVSGFIGDPNNFQANVPYMHSYIDMLGTKLNQVFGNNTSMLNSSCGGKTIAWVDNYCEPLVNPNNPDLVIIDMGMNDIWGTSTAAFMNSLQSAMNKMKTHNPDVEFILISNMLPDVNGMGAPANGAMDMYGFRAAMMNLDTVGTVVFDMTAMSDTIYQRKGANHCTANSLHPNDYLARWYAQGLFEIFHEPQGAKLNETSFGNVEIYPNPASGSFILDLSKGRIPATITLFDLNGQKVFEAEQNEAIFTYDLNSNIQAGNYLLKISNGKQSTEKLLQIR
;
A
#
# COMPACT_ATOMS: atom_id res chain seq x y z
N LEU A 1 -25.54 30.46 17.13
CA LEU A 1 -26.32 29.28 17.51
C LEU A 1 -25.50 28.08 16.99
N VAL A 2 -24.72 27.50 17.89
CA VAL A 2 -24.01 26.22 17.63
C VAL A 2 -25.07 25.14 17.75
N VAL A 3 -25.47 24.56 16.64
CA VAL A 3 -26.25 23.33 16.62
C VAL A 3 -25.29 22.21 16.94
N PRO A 4 -25.48 21.42 18.01
CA PRO A 4 -24.63 20.26 18.25
C PRO A 4 -24.84 19.29 17.11
N ALA A 5 -23.73 18.81 16.52
CA ALA A 5 -23.74 17.72 15.57
C ALA A 5 -24.47 16.54 16.21
N ALA A 6 -25.58 16.12 15.60
CA ALA A 6 -26.23 14.88 16.00
C ALA A 6 -25.21 13.77 15.80
N GLU A 7 -24.66 13.28 16.91
CA GLU A 7 -23.86 12.07 16.93
C GLU A 7 -24.72 10.95 16.32
N ALA A 8 -24.46 10.58 15.10
CA ALA A 8 -24.80 9.25 14.63
C ALA A 8 -23.95 8.30 15.47
N SER A 9 -24.41 8.02 16.67
CA SER A 9 -23.75 7.10 17.59
C SER A 9 -23.89 5.70 17.01
N TRP A 10 -22.88 5.29 16.26
CA TRP A 10 -22.62 3.88 15.99
C TRP A 10 -22.27 3.27 17.35
N SER A 11 -23.24 2.68 18.01
CA SER A 11 -23.02 2.04 19.30
C SER A 11 -22.29 0.71 19.07
N CYS A 12 -20.97 0.74 19.04
CA CYS A 12 -20.18 -0.45 19.26
C CYS A 12 -20.29 -0.80 20.75
N SER A 13 -21.40 -1.41 21.16
CA SER A 13 -21.46 -2.05 22.46
C SER A 13 -20.60 -3.30 22.42
N PRO A 14 -20.01 -3.74 23.56
CA PRO A 14 -19.35 -5.05 23.64
C PRO A 14 -20.26 -6.21 23.16
N ALA A 15 -21.57 -6.04 23.23
CA ALA A 15 -22.55 -6.98 22.69
C ALA A 15 -22.66 -6.95 21.16
N LEU A 16 -22.31 -5.83 20.49
CA LEU A 16 -22.26 -5.72 19.03
C LEU A 16 -20.90 -6.14 18.48
N ALA A 17 -19.80 -5.99 19.25
CA ALA A 17 -18.55 -6.66 18.93
C ALA A 17 -18.70 -8.19 18.89
N ALA A 18 -19.65 -8.75 19.67
CA ALA A 18 -20.01 -10.17 19.59
C ALA A 18 -20.76 -10.56 18.29
N TRP A 19 -21.31 -9.59 17.54
CA TRP A 19 -21.94 -9.86 16.25
C TRP A 19 -20.95 -9.84 15.07
N VAL A 20 -19.74 -9.31 15.26
CA VAL A 20 -18.61 -9.46 14.33
C VAL A 20 -17.82 -10.73 14.66
N LEU A 21 -18.06 -11.34 15.82
CA LEU A 21 -17.60 -12.69 16.17
C LEU A 21 -18.54 -13.73 15.54
N VAL A 22 -18.59 -13.80 14.23
CA VAL A 22 -19.05 -15.02 13.55
C VAL A 22 -18.00 -16.08 13.86
N SER A 23 -18.47 -17.19 14.46
CA SER A 23 -17.69 -18.36 14.84
C SER A 23 -16.56 -18.68 13.86
N PRO A 24 -15.37 -19.06 14.32
CA PRO A 24 -14.32 -19.53 13.43
C PRO A 24 -14.82 -20.81 12.76
N VAL A 25 -15.25 -20.70 11.52
CA VAL A 25 -15.37 -21.86 10.66
C VAL A 25 -13.94 -22.30 10.36
N ALA A 26 -13.63 -23.54 10.65
CA ALA A 26 -12.34 -24.15 10.36
C ALA A 26 -12.00 -23.92 8.87
N GLY A 27 -11.10 -22.97 8.58
CA GLY A 27 -10.76 -22.58 7.23
C GLY A 27 -10.36 -21.11 7.07
N GLY A 28 -10.38 -20.29 8.12
CA GLY A 28 -9.65 -19.01 8.19
C GLY A 28 -10.08 -17.89 7.26
N TYR A 29 -11.26 -17.93 6.65
CA TYR A 29 -11.81 -16.82 5.88
C TYR A 29 -12.97 -16.21 6.67
N TYR A 30 -12.86 -14.92 7.00
CA TYR A 30 -14.06 -14.14 7.30
C TYR A 30 -14.84 -14.02 6.00
N GLU A 31 -15.87 -14.84 5.84
CA GLU A 31 -16.90 -14.56 4.87
C GLU A 31 -17.68 -13.36 5.38
N PHE A 32 -17.31 -12.15 4.93
CA PHE A 32 -18.29 -11.08 4.86
C PHE A 32 -19.50 -11.63 4.09
N PRO A 33 -20.75 -11.24 4.45
CA PRO A 33 -21.95 -11.79 3.83
C PRO A 33 -21.78 -11.81 2.32
N HIS A 34 -21.87 -13.01 1.76
CA HIS A 34 -21.54 -13.36 0.39
C HIS A 34 -21.96 -12.29 -0.60
N TYR A 35 -20.98 -11.67 -1.25
CA TYR A 35 -21.22 -11.04 -2.54
C TYR A 35 -21.83 -12.11 -3.44
N GLY A 36 -23.06 -11.90 -3.95
CA GLY A 36 -23.75 -12.91 -4.72
C GLY A 36 -22.84 -13.54 -5.77
N ASN A 37 -22.96 -14.84 -5.99
CA ASN A 37 -22.12 -15.70 -6.83
C ASN A 37 -21.94 -15.26 -8.30
N ASN A 38 -22.48 -14.11 -8.69
CA ASN A 38 -22.47 -13.56 -10.06
C ASN A 38 -21.68 -12.23 -10.17
N MET A 39 -20.92 -11.83 -9.15
CA MET A 39 -20.14 -10.60 -9.21
C MET A 39 -18.85 -10.83 -9.98
N PRO A 40 -18.45 -9.93 -10.91
CA PRO A 40 -17.16 -10.03 -11.56
C PRO A 40 -16.08 -9.94 -10.48
N GLN A 41 -15.36 -11.04 -10.30
CA GLN A 41 -14.26 -11.08 -9.35
C GLN A 41 -13.23 -10.05 -9.80
N ILE A 42 -12.87 -9.15 -8.87
CA ILE A 42 -11.72 -8.26 -9.04
C ILE A 42 -10.53 -9.17 -9.31
N ASN A 43 -9.77 -8.88 -10.34
CA ASN A 43 -8.46 -9.49 -10.47
C ASN A 43 -7.56 -8.85 -9.39
N PHE A 44 -7.67 -9.42 -8.19
CA PHE A 44 -7.03 -8.94 -6.97
C PHE A 44 -5.53 -8.65 -7.19
N ASN A 45 -4.81 -9.50 -7.93
CA ASN A 45 -3.39 -9.32 -8.17
C ASN A 45 -3.10 -7.99 -8.86
N ARG A 46 -3.90 -7.59 -9.85
CA ARG A 46 -3.74 -6.31 -10.57
C ARG A 46 -3.94 -5.09 -9.67
N TYR A 47 -4.75 -5.21 -8.63
CA TYR A 47 -5.01 -4.11 -7.69
C TYR A 47 -3.95 -4.01 -6.58
N MET A 48 -3.23 -5.09 -6.32
CA MET A 48 -2.16 -5.14 -5.31
C MET A 48 -0.75 -4.95 -5.90
N ASP A 49 -0.62 -4.79 -7.22
CA ASP A 49 0.64 -4.39 -7.82
C ASP A 49 0.94 -2.93 -7.46
N PRO A 50 2.11 -2.61 -6.88
CA PRO A 50 2.41 -1.27 -6.38
C PRO A 50 2.35 -0.23 -7.48
N PHE A 51 1.60 0.85 -7.26
CA PHE A 51 1.47 1.94 -8.24
C PHE A 51 2.80 2.54 -8.68
N TRP A 52 3.78 2.54 -7.79
CA TRP A 52 5.12 3.07 -8.08
C TRP A 52 6.01 2.11 -8.85
N ASN A 53 5.57 0.87 -9.12
CA ASN A 53 6.37 -0.15 -9.80
C ASN A 53 5.59 -1.05 -10.78
N CYS A 54 4.28 -0.96 -10.89
CA CYS A 54 3.50 -1.81 -11.81
C CYS A 54 3.60 -1.35 -13.27
N ASP A 55 3.46 -2.26 -14.22
CA ASP A 55 3.45 -1.93 -15.66
C ASP A 55 2.17 -1.22 -16.10
N THR A 56 1.07 -1.49 -15.41
CA THR A 56 -0.24 -0.92 -15.74
C THR A 56 -0.96 -0.49 -14.46
N ILE A 57 -1.43 0.74 -14.43
CA ILE A 57 -2.32 1.23 -13.39
C ILE A 57 -3.75 0.97 -13.81
N TYR A 58 -4.42 0.10 -13.06
CA TYR A 58 -5.82 -0.23 -13.29
C TYR A 58 -6.73 0.66 -12.45
N ASN A 59 -7.75 1.23 -13.11
CA ASN A 59 -8.87 1.91 -12.46
C ASN A 59 -8.44 2.97 -11.44
N GLU A 60 -7.56 3.88 -11.86
CA GLU A 60 -7.31 5.11 -11.12
C GLU A 60 -8.56 5.97 -11.18
N LEU A 61 -9.02 6.41 -10.01
CA LEU A 61 -10.26 7.17 -9.88
C LEU A 61 -10.03 8.66 -10.15
N MET A 62 -10.97 9.27 -10.86
CA MET A 62 -11.03 10.71 -11.10
C MET A 62 -12.44 11.21 -10.87
N LEU A 63 -12.56 12.40 -10.28
CA LEU A 63 -13.80 13.14 -10.21
C LEU A 63 -13.83 14.15 -11.35
N LEU A 64 -14.74 13.98 -12.30
CA LEU A 64 -14.98 14.92 -13.40
C LEU A 64 -16.41 15.44 -13.26
N ASP A 65 -16.55 16.70 -12.87
CA ASP A 65 -17.83 17.31 -12.49
C ASP A 65 -18.24 18.41 -13.48
N GLY A 66 -18.62 17.97 -14.68
CA GLY A 66 -19.11 18.83 -15.75
C GLY A 66 -18.11 19.09 -16.87
N VAL A 67 -18.65 19.47 -18.02
CA VAL A 67 -17.87 19.80 -19.21
C VAL A 67 -16.87 20.93 -18.90
N GLY A 68 -15.60 20.70 -19.23
CA GLY A 68 -14.49 21.59 -18.94
C GLY A 68 -13.81 21.30 -17.59
N SER A 69 -14.39 20.46 -16.70
CA SER A 69 -13.69 20.04 -15.50
C SER A 69 -12.48 19.17 -15.84
N SER A 70 -11.43 19.26 -15.04
CA SER A 70 -10.17 18.57 -15.27
C SER A 70 -9.65 17.91 -14.02
N ALA A 71 -8.96 16.78 -14.18
CA ALA A 71 -8.31 16.06 -13.09
C ALA A 71 -6.98 15.48 -13.57
N ASN A 72 -6.02 15.38 -12.65
CA ASN A 72 -4.70 14.82 -12.94
C ASN A 72 -4.65 13.33 -12.62
N LEU A 73 -4.07 12.55 -13.50
CA LEU A 73 -3.56 11.23 -13.19
C LEU A 73 -2.34 11.35 -12.29
N MET A 74 -2.11 10.36 -11.44
CA MET A 74 -0.96 10.32 -10.55
C MET A 74 0.36 10.33 -11.32
N PHE A 75 0.41 9.61 -12.43
CA PHE A 75 1.54 9.53 -13.33
C PHE A 75 1.14 10.01 -14.73
N GLU A 76 2.10 10.56 -15.48
CA GLU A 76 1.89 10.84 -16.88
C GLU A 76 1.68 9.51 -17.63
N PRO A 77 0.60 9.33 -18.41
CA PRO A 77 0.39 8.11 -19.15
C PRO A 77 1.30 8.05 -20.40
N ALA A 78 2.02 6.93 -20.54
CA ALA A 78 2.63 6.58 -21.83
C ALA A 78 1.55 6.13 -22.82
N GLN A 79 0.48 5.49 -22.32
CA GLN A 79 -0.68 5.04 -23.10
C GLN A 79 -1.91 4.97 -22.21
N ILE A 80 -3.03 5.53 -22.64
CA ILE A 80 -4.35 5.27 -22.06
C ILE A 80 -4.88 3.95 -22.65
N ILE A 81 -5.23 3.01 -21.79
CA ILE A 81 -5.85 1.74 -22.18
C ILE A 81 -7.37 1.90 -22.21
N SER A 82 -7.95 2.53 -21.18
CA SER A 82 -9.39 2.80 -21.14
C SER A 82 -9.74 3.92 -20.18
N VAL A 83 -10.78 4.67 -20.51
CA VAL A 83 -11.48 5.57 -19.61
C VAL A 83 -12.94 5.11 -19.57
N LYS A 84 -13.45 4.82 -18.36
CA LYS A 84 -14.77 4.22 -18.17
C LYS A 84 -15.53 4.90 -17.04
N ASN A 85 -16.85 4.75 -17.07
CA ASN A 85 -17.68 5.13 -15.92
C ASN A 85 -17.44 4.20 -14.71
N TYR A 86 -18.06 4.53 -13.57
CA TYR A 86 -17.85 3.85 -12.29
C TYR A 86 -18.14 2.34 -12.31
N ASN A 87 -19.09 1.89 -13.10
CA ASN A 87 -19.49 0.47 -13.15
C ASN A 87 -18.88 -0.28 -14.35
N TYR A 88 -17.93 0.34 -15.05
CA TYR A 88 -17.13 -0.23 -16.15
C TYR A 88 -17.91 -0.64 -17.40
N ASN A 89 -19.21 -0.34 -17.48
CA ASN A 89 -20.06 -0.75 -18.61
C ASN A 89 -20.07 0.26 -19.77
N THR A 90 -19.59 1.48 -19.56
CA THR A 90 -19.51 2.52 -20.58
C THR A 90 -18.05 2.96 -20.74
N SER A 91 -17.55 2.90 -21.97
CA SER A 91 -16.23 3.41 -22.34
C SER A 91 -16.37 4.80 -22.94
N PHE A 92 -15.47 5.71 -22.56
CA PHE A 92 -15.40 7.07 -23.06
C PHE A 92 -14.38 7.18 -24.19
N THR A 93 -14.68 8.01 -25.19
CA THR A 93 -13.91 8.15 -26.43
C THR A 93 -12.99 9.38 -26.35
N PRO A 94 -11.66 9.24 -26.59
CA PRO A 94 -10.75 10.38 -26.64
C PRO A 94 -11.11 11.35 -27.76
N GLY A 95 -11.03 12.64 -27.48
CA GLY A 95 -11.38 13.71 -28.42
C GLY A 95 -12.89 13.97 -28.55
N VAL A 96 -13.74 13.12 -28.00
CA VAL A 96 -15.21 13.27 -27.98
C VAL A 96 -15.70 13.47 -26.53
N ASP A 97 -15.41 12.51 -25.65
CA ASP A 97 -15.86 12.53 -24.28
C ASP A 97 -14.83 13.15 -23.33
N TYR A 98 -13.55 12.99 -23.64
CA TYR A 98 -12.46 13.57 -22.87
C TYR A 98 -11.25 13.95 -23.74
N GLN A 99 -10.42 14.86 -23.25
CA GLN A 99 -9.13 15.21 -23.81
C GLN A 99 -8.03 14.93 -22.80
N LEU A 100 -6.89 14.38 -23.26
CA LEU A 100 -5.69 14.18 -22.48
C LEU A 100 -4.64 15.23 -22.88
N ASN A 101 -4.03 15.87 -21.87
CA ASN A 101 -2.88 16.76 -22.05
C ASN A 101 -1.87 16.51 -20.93
N GLY A 102 -0.72 15.89 -21.25
CA GLY A 102 0.21 15.39 -20.25
C GLY A 102 -0.48 14.36 -19.33
N ASN A 103 -0.54 14.62 -18.03
CA ASN A 103 -1.28 13.79 -17.08
C ASN A 103 -2.70 14.30 -16.78
N THR A 104 -3.16 15.36 -17.42
CA THR A 104 -4.46 15.99 -17.17
C THR A 104 -5.52 15.46 -18.13
N ILE A 105 -6.61 14.93 -17.61
CA ILE A 105 -7.81 14.56 -18.33
C ILE A 105 -8.84 15.66 -18.13
N THR A 106 -9.37 16.21 -19.22
CA THR A 106 -10.44 17.22 -19.25
C THR A 106 -11.70 16.60 -19.85
N GLN A 107 -12.83 16.76 -19.17
CA GLN A 107 -14.13 16.32 -19.63
C GLN A 107 -14.60 17.18 -20.80
N MET A 108 -15.01 16.54 -21.89
CA MET A 108 -15.47 17.19 -23.13
C MET A 108 -16.98 17.07 -23.37
N SER A 109 -17.61 16.05 -22.79
CA SER A 109 -19.02 15.79 -22.98
C SER A 109 -19.75 15.56 -21.66
N PRO A 110 -21.08 15.81 -21.58
CA PRO A 110 -21.85 15.56 -20.38
C PRO A 110 -21.99 14.06 -20.05
N ASN A 111 -21.64 13.17 -20.98
CA ASN A 111 -21.74 11.71 -20.77
C ASN A 111 -20.77 11.20 -19.69
N VAL A 112 -19.70 11.94 -19.41
CA VAL A 112 -18.68 11.58 -18.40
C VAL A 112 -19.07 12.02 -17.00
N SER A 113 -20.01 12.97 -16.87
CA SER A 113 -20.36 13.60 -15.61
C SER A 113 -21.01 12.67 -14.63
N ALA A 114 -20.57 12.80 -13.41
CA ALA A 114 -21.27 12.32 -12.25
C ALA A 114 -21.71 13.50 -11.39
N SER A 115 -22.91 13.44 -10.83
CA SER A 115 -23.31 14.43 -9.83
C SER A 115 -22.67 14.10 -8.48
N VAL A 116 -21.94 15.05 -7.93
CA VAL A 116 -21.56 15.02 -6.52
C VAL A 116 -22.82 15.34 -5.71
N THR A 117 -23.27 14.38 -4.89
CA THR A 117 -24.42 14.60 -4.01
C THR A 117 -23.93 14.75 -2.58
N THR A 118 -24.44 15.73 -1.87
CA THR A 118 -24.33 15.81 -0.41
C THR A 118 -25.23 14.73 0.20
N ILE A 119 -24.62 13.73 0.81
CA ILE A 119 -25.33 12.76 1.64
C ILE A 119 -25.08 13.13 3.10
N PHE A 120 -26.12 13.10 3.89
CA PHE A 120 -26.23 13.53 5.28
C PHE A 120 -26.41 15.04 5.46
N GLY A 121 -27.41 15.43 6.19
CA GLY A 121 -27.68 16.82 6.64
C GLY A 121 -26.57 17.43 7.52
N SER A 122 -25.37 16.87 7.50
CA SER A 122 -24.16 17.30 8.20
C SER A 122 -23.25 18.20 7.35
N GLY A 123 -23.57 18.42 6.07
CA GLY A 123 -22.71 19.20 5.17
C GLY A 123 -21.44 18.49 4.71
N LEU A 124 -21.25 17.21 5.03
CA LEU A 124 -20.14 16.40 4.52
C LEU A 124 -20.38 16.07 3.05
N GLU A 125 -19.42 16.39 2.19
CA GLU A 125 -19.41 15.84 0.84
C GLU A 125 -19.24 14.32 0.93
N ASN A 126 -20.15 13.60 0.31
CA ASN A 126 -19.98 12.18 0.06
C ASN A 126 -20.07 11.97 -1.45
N LYS A 127 -18.94 11.64 -2.04
CA LYS A 127 -18.85 11.34 -3.47
C LYS A 127 -19.35 9.92 -3.65
N GLN A 128 -20.55 9.79 -4.18
CA GLN A 128 -21.11 8.48 -4.49
C GLN A 128 -20.18 7.71 -5.43
N HIS A 129 -20.21 6.38 -5.37
CA HIS A 129 -19.46 5.55 -6.30
C HIS A 129 -19.76 5.86 -7.77
N SER A 130 -21.00 6.28 -8.07
CA SER A 130 -21.40 6.74 -9.41
C SER A 130 -20.68 8.01 -9.88
N SER A 131 -20.03 8.75 -9.00
CA SER A 131 -19.30 9.97 -9.34
C SER A 131 -17.92 9.74 -9.94
N TRP A 132 -17.42 8.51 -9.89
CA TRP A 132 -16.06 8.22 -10.30
C TRP A 132 -15.96 7.84 -11.79
N THR A 133 -14.96 8.43 -12.44
CA THR A 133 -14.44 7.97 -13.72
C THR A 133 -13.19 7.14 -13.46
N ASN A 134 -13.10 5.98 -14.09
CA ASN A 134 -12.01 5.02 -13.94
C ASN A 134 -11.06 5.08 -15.12
N VAL A 135 -9.78 5.27 -14.87
CA VAL A 135 -8.75 5.33 -15.90
C VAL A 135 -7.76 4.18 -15.73
N THR A 136 -7.59 3.39 -16.77
CA THR A 136 -6.55 2.36 -16.84
C THR A 136 -5.51 2.78 -17.87
N TYR A 137 -4.23 2.76 -17.49
CA TYR A 137 -3.16 3.26 -18.34
C TYR A 137 -1.80 2.64 -18.03
N ILE A 138 -0.89 2.69 -18.99
CA ILE A 138 0.53 2.41 -18.83
C ILE A 138 1.20 3.72 -18.37
N PRO A 139 1.81 3.77 -17.18
CA PRO A 139 2.41 5.00 -16.67
C PRO A 139 3.80 5.24 -17.25
N ASN A 140 4.13 6.51 -17.49
CA ASN A 140 5.49 6.99 -17.64
C ASN A 140 5.99 7.45 -16.26
N ARG A 141 6.96 6.74 -15.68
CA ARG A 141 7.47 7.03 -14.34
C ARG A 141 8.76 7.85 -14.33
N SER A 142 9.21 8.34 -15.48
CA SER A 142 10.42 9.16 -15.56
C SER A 142 10.42 10.37 -14.60
N ASN A 143 9.23 10.84 -14.22
CA ASN A 143 9.01 11.97 -13.31
C ASN A 143 8.49 11.55 -11.92
N TRP A 144 8.57 10.25 -11.56
CA TRP A 144 8.24 9.81 -10.22
C TRP A 144 9.45 9.98 -9.30
N TYR A 145 9.39 11.02 -8.50
CA TYR A 145 10.33 11.26 -7.41
C TYR A 145 9.53 11.40 -6.12
N SER A 146 9.62 10.42 -5.25
CA SER A 146 9.06 10.52 -3.91
C SER A 146 10.11 10.08 -2.89
N ASN A 147 10.40 10.95 -1.94
CA ASN A 147 11.20 10.60 -0.77
C ASN A 147 10.39 9.78 0.25
N ASN A 148 9.08 9.61 0.01
CA ASN A 148 8.14 8.92 0.87
C ASN A 148 7.77 7.54 0.33
N ASN A 149 8.64 6.89 -0.46
CA ASN A 149 8.40 5.56 -0.96
C ASN A 149 8.29 4.57 0.19
N PHE A 150 7.28 3.72 0.12
CA PHE A 150 7.18 2.59 1.01
C PHE A 150 8.29 1.59 0.71
N THR A 151 8.91 1.07 1.75
CA THR A 151 10.06 0.18 1.65
C THR A 151 9.93 -0.98 2.62
N TYR A 152 10.71 -2.02 2.39
CA TYR A 152 10.83 -3.15 3.30
C TYR A 152 11.28 -2.71 4.70
N ARG A 153 10.54 -3.13 5.71
CA ARG A 153 10.77 -2.84 7.12
C ARG A 153 10.72 -4.12 7.99
N GLY A 154 10.74 -5.28 7.36
CA GLY A 154 10.63 -6.57 8.07
C GLY A 154 11.72 -6.80 9.12
N GLN A 155 12.88 -6.16 8.97
CA GLN A 155 13.94 -6.22 10.00
C GLN A 155 13.50 -5.63 11.35
N GLN A 156 12.51 -4.73 11.35
CA GLN A 156 11.93 -4.16 12.57
C GLN A 156 10.80 -5.02 13.14
N LEU A 157 10.32 -6.03 12.39
CA LEU A 157 9.29 -6.98 12.80
C LEU A 157 9.85 -8.42 12.79
N PRO A 158 10.96 -8.70 13.56
CA PRO A 158 11.67 -9.95 13.42
C PRO A 158 10.82 -11.19 13.77
N LYS A 159 9.90 -11.08 14.74
CA LYS A 159 9.04 -12.20 15.16
C LYS A 159 7.96 -12.49 14.11
N THR A 160 7.31 -11.45 13.61
CA THR A 160 6.34 -11.54 12.51
C THR A 160 7.00 -12.14 11.26
N MET A 161 8.15 -11.60 10.85
CA MET A 161 8.87 -12.08 9.67
C MET A 161 9.39 -13.52 9.85
N ALA A 162 9.81 -13.91 11.05
CA ALA A 162 10.19 -15.29 11.31
C ALA A 162 9.01 -16.26 11.07
N LYS A 163 7.79 -15.90 11.49
CA LYS A 163 6.59 -16.70 11.22
C LYS A 163 6.22 -16.73 9.74
N LEU A 164 6.22 -15.59 9.06
CA LEU A 164 5.93 -15.50 7.62
C LEU A 164 6.91 -16.33 6.80
N ASN A 165 8.22 -16.16 7.00
CA ASN A 165 9.25 -16.86 6.23
C ASN A 165 9.28 -18.36 6.46
N ASN A 166 8.87 -18.83 7.63
CA ASN A 166 8.79 -20.26 7.97
C ASN A 166 7.37 -20.82 7.77
N GLN A 167 6.44 -20.05 7.23
CA GLN A 167 5.04 -20.45 6.99
C GLN A 167 4.34 -20.96 8.27
N LEU A 168 4.67 -20.35 9.41
CA LEU A 168 4.04 -20.67 10.69
C LEU A 168 2.74 -19.88 10.84
N PRO A 169 1.79 -20.39 11.66
CA PRO A 169 0.57 -19.65 11.97
C PRO A 169 0.88 -18.25 12.51
N LEU A 170 0.28 -17.24 11.90
CA LEU A 170 0.45 -15.83 12.25
C LEU A 170 -0.92 -15.19 12.43
N THR A 171 -1.15 -14.56 13.57
CA THR A 171 -2.34 -13.77 13.84
C THR A 171 -1.99 -12.29 13.79
N ILE A 172 -2.57 -11.59 12.83
CA ILE A 172 -2.50 -10.13 12.70
C ILE A 172 -3.86 -9.56 13.06
N GLN A 173 -3.89 -8.58 13.95
CA GLN A 173 -5.14 -7.92 14.32
C GLN A 173 -5.04 -6.42 14.12
N ALA A 174 -5.98 -5.87 13.35
CA ALA A 174 -6.16 -4.45 13.23
C ALA A 174 -7.15 -3.94 14.28
N ILE A 175 -6.84 -2.78 14.87
CA ILE A 175 -7.74 -2.01 15.71
C ILE A 175 -7.64 -0.54 15.28
N GLY A 176 -8.76 0.06 14.96
CA GLY A 176 -8.78 1.40 14.36
C GLY A 176 -10.17 1.99 14.27
N MET A 177 -10.34 2.85 13.30
CA MET A 177 -11.56 3.63 13.08
C MET A 177 -12.27 3.25 11.76
N SER A 178 -13.11 4.12 11.25
CA SER A 178 -13.91 3.92 10.03
C SER A 178 -13.06 3.61 8.78
N ILE A 179 -11.89 4.23 8.65
CA ILE A 179 -10.94 3.97 7.56
C ILE A 179 -10.45 2.52 7.61
N THR A 180 -10.12 2.04 8.80
CA THR A 180 -9.67 0.67 9.05
C THR A 180 -10.78 -0.37 8.84
N CYS A 181 -12.04 0.01 9.12
CA CYS A 181 -13.20 -0.80 8.75
C CYS A 181 -13.39 -0.91 7.24
N GLY A 182 -12.81 -0.02 6.45
CA GLY A 182 -13.04 0.08 5.00
C GLY A 182 -14.25 0.93 4.63
N LEU A 183 -14.68 1.86 5.47
CA LEU A 183 -15.83 2.73 5.15
C LEU A 183 -15.53 3.53 3.87
N ASN A 184 -16.53 3.59 2.97
CA ASN A 184 -16.50 4.23 1.66
C ASN A 184 -15.66 3.55 0.57
N VAL A 185 -15.02 2.40 0.81
CA VAL A 185 -14.56 1.58 -0.31
C VAL A 185 -15.75 0.89 -0.99
N SER A 186 -15.63 0.61 -2.29
CA SER A 186 -16.78 0.12 -3.09
C SER A 186 -17.34 -1.22 -2.64
N GLY A 187 -16.55 -2.04 -1.96
CA GLY A 187 -16.97 -3.33 -1.41
C GLY A 187 -17.53 -3.28 0.00
N PHE A 188 -17.56 -2.11 0.65
CA PHE A 188 -18.02 -2.02 2.02
C PHE A 188 -19.53 -2.22 2.13
N ILE A 189 -19.95 -3.11 3.04
CA ILE A 189 -21.33 -3.35 3.42
C ILE A 189 -21.44 -3.11 4.93
N GLY A 190 -21.63 -1.88 5.35
CA GLY A 190 -21.62 -1.54 6.78
C GLY A 190 -23.02 -1.46 7.41
N ASP A 191 -23.90 -0.66 6.85
CA ASP A 191 -25.28 -0.50 7.32
C ASP A 191 -26.22 -1.05 6.24
N PRO A 192 -27.01 -2.10 6.54
CA PRO A 192 -27.93 -2.70 5.58
C PRO A 192 -28.96 -1.71 5.02
N ASN A 193 -29.12 -0.54 5.66
CA ASN A 193 -30.09 0.46 5.22
C ASN A 193 -29.45 1.56 4.33
N ASN A 194 -28.14 1.75 4.35
CA ASN A 194 -27.50 2.93 3.74
C ASN A 194 -26.27 2.65 2.87
N PHE A 195 -25.63 1.48 2.96
CA PHE A 195 -24.41 1.16 2.21
C PHE A 195 -24.55 -0.16 1.47
N GLN A 196 -24.71 -0.06 0.17
CA GLN A 196 -24.67 -1.23 -0.72
C GLN A 196 -23.31 -1.27 -1.41
N ALA A 197 -22.73 -2.47 -1.50
CA ALA A 197 -21.52 -2.67 -2.26
C ALA A 197 -21.75 -2.33 -3.74
N ASN A 198 -20.76 -1.68 -4.35
CA ASN A 198 -20.75 -1.26 -5.73
C ASN A 198 -19.54 -1.86 -6.46
N VAL A 199 -19.63 -1.97 -7.77
CA VAL A 199 -18.48 -2.33 -8.62
C VAL A 199 -17.36 -1.31 -8.38
N PRO A 200 -16.09 -1.73 -8.19
CA PRO A 200 -15.54 -3.06 -8.37
C PRO A 200 -15.51 -3.94 -7.10
N TYR A 201 -16.24 -3.59 -6.05
CA TYR A 201 -16.30 -4.32 -4.78
C TYR A 201 -14.95 -4.40 -4.05
N MET A 202 -14.23 -3.28 -4.03
CA MET A 202 -12.93 -3.19 -3.37
C MET A 202 -13.07 -3.47 -1.88
N HIS A 203 -12.23 -4.36 -1.37
CA HIS A 203 -12.19 -4.68 0.05
C HIS A 203 -11.47 -3.58 0.86
N SER A 204 -11.60 -3.65 2.19
CA SER A 204 -10.78 -2.81 3.07
C SER A 204 -9.29 -3.06 2.82
N TYR A 205 -8.45 -2.07 3.09
CA TYR A 205 -7.01 -2.25 2.90
C TYR A 205 -6.43 -3.33 3.83
N ILE A 206 -7.06 -3.59 4.98
CA ILE A 206 -6.71 -4.67 5.90
C ILE A 206 -6.98 -6.05 5.27
N ASP A 207 -8.15 -6.23 4.66
CA ASP A 207 -8.49 -7.50 3.97
C ASP A 207 -7.60 -7.73 2.75
N MET A 208 -7.32 -6.66 2.00
CA MET A 208 -6.39 -6.71 0.86
C MET A 208 -4.98 -7.11 1.31
N LEU A 209 -4.48 -6.56 2.42
CA LEU A 209 -3.19 -6.93 3.01
C LEU A 209 -3.17 -8.41 3.39
N GLY A 210 -4.17 -8.89 4.14
CA GLY A 210 -4.25 -10.29 4.58
C GLY A 210 -4.27 -11.27 3.42
N THR A 211 -5.05 -10.96 2.39
CA THR A 211 -5.11 -11.76 1.17
C THR A 211 -3.74 -11.82 0.47
N LYS A 212 -3.05 -10.68 0.34
CA LYS A 212 -1.72 -10.62 -0.30
C LYS A 212 -0.65 -11.35 0.51
N LEU A 213 -0.65 -11.21 1.83
CA LEU A 213 0.27 -11.95 2.70
C LEU A 213 0.08 -13.47 2.52
N ASN A 214 -1.16 -13.95 2.54
CA ASN A 214 -1.46 -15.36 2.32
C ASN A 214 -1.04 -15.86 0.94
N GLN A 215 -1.19 -15.05 -0.11
CA GLN A 215 -0.73 -15.42 -1.46
C GLN A 215 0.80 -15.55 -1.56
N VAL A 216 1.53 -14.69 -0.87
CA VAL A 216 2.99 -14.63 -1.00
C VAL A 216 3.70 -15.55 -0.02
N PHE A 217 3.22 -15.62 1.23
CA PHE A 217 3.88 -16.37 2.31
C PHE A 217 3.20 -17.71 2.65
N GLY A 218 2.14 -18.08 1.93
CA GLY A 218 1.34 -19.27 2.24
C GLY A 218 0.16 -18.95 3.17
N ASN A 219 -0.88 -19.80 3.14
CA ASN A 219 -2.18 -19.56 3.78
C ASN A 219 -2.19 -19.76 5.31
N ASN A 220 -1.21 -19.18 6.02
CA ASN A 220 -1.07 -19.33 7.47
C ASN A 220 -1.32 -18.03 8.25
N THR A 221 -1.69 -16.95 7.57
CA THR A 221 -1.98 -15.67 8.20
C THR A 221 -3.48 -15.52 8.44
N SER A 222 -3.86 -15.35 9.71
CA SER A 222 -5.21 -14.95 10.12
C SER A 222 -5.24 -13.44 10.30
N MET A 223 -6.11 -12.76 9.57
CA MET A 223 -6.31 -11.31 9.68
C MET A 223 -7.61 -11.03 10.43
N LEU A 224 -7.52 -10.34 11.57
CA LEU A 224 -8.65 -9.92 12.38
C LEU A 224 -8.80 -8.40 12.30
N ASN A 225 -10.04 -7.90 12.34
CA ASN A 225 -10.31 -6.47 12.35
C ASN A 225 -11.34 -6.13 13.43
N SER A 226 -10.89 -5.45 14.49
CA SER A 226 -11.72 -4.99 15.61
C SER A 226 -11.93 -3.48 15.61
N SER A 227 -11.93 -2.88 14.43
CA SER A 227 -12.07 -1.44 14.26
C SER A 227 -13.53 -0.98 14.38
N CYS A 228 -13.71 0.29 14.75
CA CYS A 228 -15.05 0.88 14.93
C CYS A 228 -15.09 2.32 14.43
N GLY A 229 -16.11 2.63 13.60
CA GLY A 229 -16.28 3.98 13.04
C GLY A 229 -16.46 5.06 14.11
N GLY A 230 -15.94 6.28 13.82
CA GLY A 230 -16.09 7.45 14.70
C GLY A 230 -15.25 7.41 15.99
N LYS A 231 -14.35 6.45 16.16
CA LYS A 231 -13.57 6.31 17.40
C LYS A 231 -12.24 7.06 17.33
N THR A 232 -11.82 7.58 18.49
CA THR A 232 -10.53 8.22 18.74
C THR A 232 -9.55 7.24 19.39
N ILE A 233 -8.28 7.62 19.51
CA ILE A 233 -7.25 6.79 20.16
C ILE A 233 -7.60 6.43 21.60
N ALA A 234 -8.32 7.29 22.32
CA ALA A 234 -8.79 7.01 23.67
C ALA A 234 -9.72 5.78 23.73
N TRP A 235 -10.47 5.52 22.67
CA TRP A 235 -11.28 4.30 22.59
C TRP A 235 -10.39 3.05 22.46
N VAL A 236 -9.31 3.11 21.67
CA VAL A 236 -8.36 1.99 21.59
C VAL A 236 -7.74 1.72 22.96
N ASP A 237 -7.31 2.76 23.67
CA ASP A 237 -6.77 2.61 25.02
C ASP A 237 -7.75 1.94 26.00
N ASN A 238 -9.03 2.30 25.92
CA ASN A 238 -10.06 1.76 26.82
C ASN A 238 -10.51 0.33 26.45
N TYR A 239 -10.39 -0.07 25.17
CA TYR A 239 -11.01 -1.31 24.67
C TYR A 239 -10.00 -2.31 24.06
N CYS A 240 -8.71 -2.01 23.97
CA CYS A 240 -7.74 -2.95 23.45
C CYS A 240 -7.68 -4.27 24.23
N GLU A 241 -7.82 -4.22 25.57
CA GLU A 241 -7.78 -5.43 26.39
C GLU A 241 -8.94 -6.40 26.07
N PRO A 242 -10.22 -6.01 26.08
CA PRO A 242 -11.30 -6.93 25.74
C PRO A 242 -11.39 -7.29 24.25
N LEU A 243 -10.89 -6.45 23.34
CA LEU A 243 -11.03 -6.66 21.90
C LEU A 243 -9.81 -7.35 21.25
N VAL A 244 -8.61 -7.12 21.78
CA VAL A 244 -7.36 -7.61 21.17
C VAL A 244 -6.76 -8.76 21.96
N ASN A 245 -6.64 -8.64 23.29
CA ASN A 245 -5.96 -9.62 24.11
C ASN A 245 -6.52 -11.06 24.01
N PRO A 246 -7.85 -11.29 23.90
CA PRO A 246 -8.38 -12.65 23.78
C PRO A 246 -7.89 -13.41 22.53
N ASN A 247 -7.50 -12.71 21.49
CA ASN A 247 -7.01 -13.30 20.24
C ASN A 247 -5.48 -13.53 20.27
N ASN A 248 -4.79 -13.00 21.28
CA ASN A 248 -3.34 -13.10 21.46
C ASN A 248 -2.54 -12.89 20.16
N PRO A 249 -2.74 -11.76 19.44
CA PRO A 249 -2.12 -11.55 18.14
C PRO A 249 -0.60 -11.45 18.24
N ASP A 250 0.08 -11.84 17.15
CA ASP A 250 1.52 -11.68 16.98
C ASP A 250 1.88 -10.27 16.54
N LEU A 251 1.01 -9.67 15.73
CA LEU A 251 1.15 -8.32 15.21
C LEU A 251 -0.17 -7.56 15.36
N VAL A 252 -0.08 -6.34 15.88
CA VAL A 252 -1.23 -5.43 15.96
C VAL A 252 -1.00 -4.23 15.05
N ILE A 253 -1.98 -3.94 14.20
CA ILE A 253 -2.02 -2.74 13.37
C ILE A 253 -2.94 -1.73 14.04
N ILE A 254 -2.41 -0.55 14.43
CA ILE A 254 -3.18 0.53 15.05
C ILE A 254 -3.30 1.67 14.03
N ASP A 255 -4.53 1.98 13.63
CA ASP A 255 -4.85 3.03 12.66
C ASP A 255 -5.83 4.04 13.26
N MET A 256 -5.29 5.13 13.80
CA MET A 256 -6.05 6.17 14.51
C MET A 256 -5.55 7.57 14.10
N GLY A 257 -6.31 8.59 14.46
CA GLY A 257 -5.94 9.98 14.24
C GLY A 257 -7.01 10.80 13.53
N MET A 258 -7.72 10.26 12.54
CA MET A 258 -8.68 11.05 11.75
C MET A 258 -9.82 11.63 12.59
N ASN A 259 -10.30 10.92 13.60
CA ASN A 259 -11.31 11.46 14.52
C ASN A 259 -10.69 12.27 15.68
N ASP A 260 -9.39 12.15 15.89
CA ASP A 260 -8.65 12.86 16.93
C ASP A 260 -8.39 14.33 16.57
N ILE A 261 -8.41 14.69 15.28
CA ILE A 261 -8.28 16.09 14.82
C ILE A 261 -9.39 17.02 15.32
N TRP A 262 -10.45 16.48 15.90
CA TRP A 262 -11.56 17.26 16.47
C TRP A 262 -11.32 17.73 17.90
N GLY A 263 -10.10 17.67 18.42
CA GLY A 263 -9.77 18.24 19.72
C GLY A 263 -8.85 17.42 20.60
N THR A 264 -8.32 16.28 20.12
CA THR A 264 -7.30 15.54 20.85
C THR A 264 -5.94 16.20 20.63
N SER A 265 -5.28 16.61 21.71
CA SER A 265 -3.91 17.13 21.59
C SER A 265 -2.93 16.00 21.25
N THR A 266 -1.80 16.33 20.61
CA THR A 266 -0.74 15.36 20.31
C THR A 266 -0.26 14.62 21.54
N ALA A 267 -0.14 15.31 22.68
CA ALA A 267 0.27 14.67 23.94
C ALA A 267 -0.79 13.66 24.45
N ALA A 268 -2.07 14.02 24.40
CA ALA A 268 -3.15 13.12 24.80
C ALA A 268 -3.23 11.90 23.85
N PHE A 269 -3.08 12.14 22.54
CA PHE A 269 -3.01 11.07 21.53
C PHE A 269 -1.89 10.07 21.85
N MET A 270 -0.67 10.56 22.08
CA MET A 270 0.48 9.72 22.35
C MET A 270 0.38 8.98 23.69
N ASN A 271 -0.18 9.62 24.73
CA ASN A 271 -0.41 8.97 26.02
C ASN A 271 -1.36 7.78 25.88
N SER A 272 -2.47 7.94 25.18
CA SER A 272 -3.43 6.85 24.93
C SER A 272 -2.82 5.75 24.04
N LEU A 273 -2.09 6.11 23.00
CA LEU A 273 -1.41 5.15 22.13
C LEU A 273 -0.40 4.28 22.91
N GLN A 274 0.47 4.91 23.68
CA GLN A 274 1.48 4.21 24.49
C GLN A 274 0.83 3.36 25.58
N SER A 275 -0.23 3.86 26.24
CA SER A 275 -1.01 3.10 27.21
C SER A 275 -1.60 1.82 26.59
N ALA A 276 -2.25 1.93 25.44
CA ALA A 276 -2.82 0.79 24.71
C ALA A 276 -1.73 -0.24 24.33
N MET A 277 -0.62 0.22 23.76
CA MET A 277 0.51 -0.66 23.42
C MET A 277 1.06 -1.39 24.64
N ASN A 278 1.20 -0.69 25.79
CA ASN A 278 1.70 -1.29 27.02
C ASN A 278 0.74 -2.35 27.57
N LYS A 279 -0.58 -2.11 27.53
CA LYS A 279 -1.61 -3.10 27.92
C LYS A 279 -1.51 -4.37 27.09
N MET A 280 -1.38 -4.24 25.76
CA MET A 280 -1.23 -5.37 24.85
C MET A 280 0.11 -6.09 25.06
N LYS A 281 1.23 -5.38 25.29
CA LYS A 281 2.53 -5.96 25.62
C LYS A 281 2.55 -6.66 26.97
N THR A 282 1.78 -6.18 27.93
CA THR A 282 1.65 -6.85 29.25
C THR A 282 0.96 -8.20 29.09
N HIS A 283 0.00 -8.30 28.18
CA HIS A 283 -0.68 -9.56 27.86
C HIS A 283 0.20 -10.49 27.01
N ASN A 284 0.75 -9.98 25.91
CA ASN A 284 1.67 -10.69 25.01
C ASN A 284 2.98 -9.91 24.87
N PRO A 285 4.04 -10.26 25.64
CA PRO A 285 5.35 -9.57 25.57
C PRO A 285 6.01 -9.65 24.18
N ASP A 286 5.59 -10.60 23.36
CA ASP A 286 6.14 -10.85 22.04
C ASP A 286 5.40 -10.11 20.90
N VAL A 287 4.31 -9.41 21.20
CA VAL A 287 3.54 -8.68 20.20
C VAL A 287 4.35 -7.56 19.55
N GLU A 288 4.27 -7.50 18.24
CA GLU A 288 4.84 -6.42 17.42
C GLU A 288 3.75 -5.48 16.92
N PHE A 289 4.13 -4.27 16.48
CA PHE A 289 3.16 -3.25 16.10
C PHE A 289 3.47 -2.63 14.74
N ILE A 290 2.42 -2.33 13.98
CA ILE A 290 2.44 -1.33 12.90
C ILE A 290 1.52 -0.20 13.34
N LEU A 291 2.07 1.00 13.45
CA LEU A 291 1.33 2.23 13.74
C LEU A 291 1.13 2.98 12.43
N ILE A 292 -0.10 3.24 12.06
CA ILE A 292 -0.40 4.00 10.85
C ILE A 292 -0.52 5.47 11.20
N SER A 293 0.42 6.31 10.69
CA SER A 293 0.18 7.74 10.64
C SER A 293 -0.80 8.01 9.51
N ASN A 294 -2.04 8.26 9.85
CA ASN A 294 -3.17 8.25 8.92
C ASN A 294 -3.03 9.27 7.78
N MET A 295 -3.81 9.09 6.71
CA MET A 295 -3.88 10.05 5.61
C MET A 295 -4.27 11.46 6.09
N LEU A 296 -3.88 12.49 5.35
CA LEU A 296 -4.39 13.84 5.58
C LEU A 296 -5.89 13.93 5.27
N PRO A 297 -6.67 14.69 6.07
CA PRO A 297 -8.02 15.05 5.70
C PRO A 297 -8.02 15.99 4.48
N ASP A 298 -9.07 15.93 3.66
CA ASP A 298 -9.32 16.98 2.67
C ASP A 298 -9.92 18.21 3.36
N VAL A 299 -9.06 19.13 3.80
CA VAL A 299 -9.48 20.34 4.52
C VAL A 299 -10.26 21.33 3.65
N ASN A 300 -10.19 21.19 2.33
CA ASN A 300 -11.00 21.97 1.40
C ASN A 300 -12.38 21.36 1.17
N GLY A 301 -12.52 20.07 1.51
CA GLY A 301 -13.81 19.39 1.57
C GLY A 301 -14.63 19.83 2.78
N MET A 302 -15.94 19.61 2.72
CA MET A 302 -16.83 19.97 3.83
C MET A 302 -16.67 18.96 4.97
N GLY A 303 -16.54 19.46 6.20
CA GLY A 303 -16.58 18.67 7.43
C GLY A 303 -15.24 18.32 8.08
N ALA A 304 -14.10 18.69 7.49
CA ALA A 304 -12.81 18.59 8.17
C ALA A 304 -12.50 19.91 8.92
N PRO A 305 -11.89 19.84 10.13
CA PRO A 305 -11.44 21.07 10.81
C PRO A 305 -10.34 21.74 10.01
N ALA A 306 -10.30 23.07 10.02
CA ALA A 306 -9.33 23.87 9.26
C ALA A 306 -7.86 23.54 9.63
N ASN A 307 -7.60 23.13 10.87
CA ASN A 307 -6.29 22.72 11.38
C ASN A 307 -6.03 21.22 11.30
N GLY A 308 -6.96 20.41 10.77
CA GLY A 308 -6.88 18.95 10.79
C GLY A 308 -5.62 18.39 10.15
N ALA A 309 -5.12 18.99 9.06
CA ALA A 309 -3.86 18.59 8.45
C ALA A 309 -2.66 18.82 9.39
N MET A 310 -2.64 19.94 10.12
CA MET A 310 -1.57 20.25 11.08
C MET A 310 -1.58 19.29 12.26
N ASP A 311 -2.76 18.91 12.76
CA ASP A 311 -2.90 17.92 13.83
C ASP A 311 -2.37 16.56 13.36
N MET A 312 -2.67 16.13 12.12
CA MET A 312 -2.14 14.89 11.56
C MET A 312 -0.60 14.91 11.44
N TYR A 313 0.01 16.02 11.04
CA TYR A 313 1.47 16.16 11.05
C TYR A 313 2.04 16.10 12.47
N GLY A 314 1.34 16.65 13.45
CA GLY A 314 1.70 16.56 14.86
C GLY A 314 1.68 15.11 15.38
N PHE A 315 0.61 14.36 15.11
CA PHE A 315 0.50 12.94 15.47
C PHE A 315 1.58 12.11 14.77
N ARG A 316 1.77 12.32 13.47
CA ARG A 316 2.84 11.68 12.69
C ARG A 316 4.22 11.91 13.32
N ALA A 317 4.58 13.17 13.56
CA ALA A 317 5.90 13.52 14.08
C ALA A 317 6.16 12.86 15.44
N ALA A 318 5.14 12.76 16.30
CA ALA A 318 5.24 12.11 17.60
C ALA A 318 5.32 10.57 17.46
N MET A 319 4.53 9.95 16.57
CA MET A 319 4.58 8.50 16.33
C MET A 319 5.92 8.04 15.78
N MET A 320 6.59 8.85 14.94
CA MET A 320 7.92 8.51 14.40
C MET A 320 8.98 8.25 15.47
N ASN A 321 8.82 8.75 16.70
CA ASN A 321 9.70 8.45 17.82
C ASN A 321 9.51 7.00 18.36
N LEU A 322 8.44 6.33 17.96
CA LEU A 322 8.18 4.92 18.32
C LEU A 322 8.69 3.94 17.27
N ASP A 323 9.22 4.43 16.14
CA ASP A 323 9.69 3.63 15.02
C ASP A 323 11.02 2.95 15.36
N THR A 324 10.94 1.69 15.80
CA THR A 324 12.08 0.91 16.31
C THR A 324 11.82 -0.59 16.15
N VAL A 325 12.76 -1.43 16.53
CA VAL A 325 12.56 -2.90 16.55
C VAL A 325 11.34 -3.27 17.39
N GLY A 326 10.43 -4.04 16.83
CA GLY A 326 9.13 -4.41 17.38
C GLY A 326 8.00 -3.40 17.10
N THR A 327 8.30 -2.28 16.44
CA THR A 327 7.28 -1.28 16.08
C THR A 327 7.69 -0.57 14.78
N VAL A 328 6.85 -0.65 13.75
CA VAL A 328 7.01 0.08 12.49
C VAL A 328 5.97 1.19 12.41
N VAL A 329 6.38 2.40 12.03
CA VAL A 329 5.45 3.46 11.66
C VAL A 329 5.25 3.46 10.16
N PHE A 330 4.02 3.21 9.72
CA PHE A 330 3.61 3.30 8.32
C PHE A 330 3.15 4.72 8.02
N ASP A 331 3.94 5.44 7.22
CA ASP A 331 3.79 6.88 7.02
C ASP A 331 2.83 7.23 5.88
N MET A 332 1.53 7.07 6.14
CA MET A 332 0.51 7.43 5.15
C MET A 332 0.23 8.94 5.13
N THR A 333 0.55 9.67 6.20
CA THR A 333 0.43 11.14 6.23
C THR A 333 1.32 11.77 5.16
N ALA A 334 2.60 11.44 5.13
CA ALA A 334 3.53 11.97 4.13
C ALA A 334 3.21 11.47 2.71
N MET A 335 2.77 10.21 2.58
CA MET A 335 2.39 9.67 1.28
C MET A 335 1.13 10.34 0.74
N SER A 336 0.10 10.53 1.55
CA SER A 336 -1.13 11.21 1.12
C SER A 336 -0.87 12.67 0.73
N ASP A 337 0.03 13.37 1.44
CA ASP A 337 0.48 14.71 1.05
C ASP A 337 1.08 14.72 -0.35
N THR A 338 1.99 13.78 -0.63
CA THR A 338 2.60 13.61 -1.96
C THR A 338 1.55 13.34 -3.04
N ILE A 339 0.58 12.45 -2.75
CA ILE A 339 -0.50 12.11 -3.68
C ILE A 339 -1.41 13.33 -3.93
N TYR A 340 -1.77 14.05 -2.87
CA TYR A 340 -2.67 15.21 -2.97
C TYR A 340 -2.05 16.38 -3.72
N GLN A 341 -0.73 16.61 -3.57
CA GLN A 341 -0.02 17.62 -4.35
C GLN A 341 -0.04 17.34 -5.86
N ARG A 342 -0.08 16.07 -6.26
CA ARG A 342 -0.10 15.67 -7.67
C ARG A 342 -1.49 15.56 -8.26
N LYS A 343 -2.40 14.97 -7.49
CA LYS A 343 -3.71 14.54 -7.97
C LYS A 343 -4.87 15.38 -7.42
N GLY A 344 -4.69 16.03 -6.28
CA GLY A 344 -5.74 16.68 -5.51
C GLY A 344 -6.42 15.73 -4.53
N ALA A 345 -6.66 16.19 -3.30
CA ALA A 345 -7.28 15.39 -2.25
C ALA A 345 -8.70 14.94 -2.64
N ASN A 346 -9.46 15.79 -3.31
CA ASN A 346 -10.82 15.52 -3.77
C ASN A 346 -10.93 14.34 -4.74
N HIS A 347 -9.85 13.97 -5.44
CA HIS A 347 -9.80 12.80 -6.34
C HIS A 347 -9.37 11.51 -5.64
N CYS A 348 -8.96 11.60 -4.38
CA CYS A 348 -8.44 10.49 -3.58
C CYS A 348 -9.35 10.13 -2.41
N THR A 349 -10.25 11.03 -2.02
CA THR A 349 -11.13 10.88 -0.87
C THR A 349 -12.58 10.70 -1.30
N ALA A 350 -13.28 9.76 -0.70
CA ALA A 350 -14.71 9.55 -0.91
C ALA A 350 -15.55 10.65 -0.23
N ASN A 351 -15.04 11.17 0.87
CA ASN A 351 -15.45 12.39 1.55
C ASN A 351 -14.21 13.04 2.17
N SER A 352 -14.35 14.09 2.94
CA SER A 352 -13.17 14.78 3.51
C SER A 352 -12.29 13.91 4.41
N LEU A 353 -12.80 12.78 4.92
CA LEU A 353 -12.18 12.00 5.99
C LEU A 353 -11.83 10.55 5.60
N HIS A 354 -12.40 10.03 4.52
CA HIS A 354 -12.24 8.62 4.13
C HIS A 354 -11.59 8.48 2.75
N PRO A 355 -10.75 7.47 2.56
CA PRO A 355 -10.17 7.17 1.25
C PRO A 355 -11.25 6.64 0.30
N ASN A 356 -11.10 6.90 -1.00
CA ASN A 356 -11.77 6.13 -2.03
C ASN A 356 -10.99 4.85 -2.35
N ASP A 357 -11.50 4.01 -3.27
CA ASP A 357 -10.84 2.75 -3.67
C ASP A 357 -9.38 2.95 -4.11
N TYR A 358 -9.08 4.06 -4.78
CA TYR A 358 -7.72 4.33 -5.24
C TYR A 358 -6.76 4.57 -4.09
N LEU A 359 -7.12 5.43 -3.13
CA LEU A 359 -6.28 5.70 -1.97
C LEU A 359 -6.23 4.51 -1.00
N ALA A 360 -7.31 3.74 -0.88
CA ALA A 360 -7.30 2.50 -0.09
C ALA A 360 -6.28 1.47 -0.62
N ARG A 361 -6.06 1.43 -1.95
CA ARG A 361 -5.01 0.59 -2.54
C ARG A 361 -3.61 1.06 -2.19
N TRP A 362 -3.37 2.37 -2.07
CA TRP A 362 -2.09 2.90 -1.58
C TRP A 362 -1.78 2.41 -0.16
N TYR A 363 -2.80 2.37 0.72
CA TYR A 363 -2.64 1.78 2.05
C TYR A 363 -2.25 0.30 1.97
N ALA A 364 -3.02 -0.50 1.24
CA ALA A 364 -2.79 -1.94 1.15
C ALA A 364 -1.44 -2.29 0.52
N GLN A 365 -1.10 -1.64 -0.59
CA GLN A 365 0.16 -1.83 -1.29
C GLN A 365 1.35 -1.40 -0.43
N GLY A 366 1.27 -0.24 0.21
CA GLY A 366 2.34 0.28 1.05
C GLY A 366 2.55 -0.54 2.32
N LEU A 367 1.47 -0.99 2.96
CA LEU A 367 1.56 -1.90 4.10
C LEU A 367 2.21 -3.23 3.71
N PHE A 368 1.88 -3.76 2.54
CA PHE A 368 2.49 -5.01 2.05
C PHE A 368 4.01 -4.87 1.86
N GLU A 369 4.50 -3.71 1.41
CA GLU A 369 5.94 -3.46 1.23
C GLU A 369 6.74 -3.54 2.54
N ILE A 370 6.11 -3.35 3.70
CA ILE A 370 6.76 -3.55 5.01
C ILE A 370 7.29 -4.98 5.14
N PHE A 371 6.55 -5.96 4.64
CA PHE A 371 6.85 -7.39 4.72
C PHE A 371 7.58 -7.92 3.50
N HIS A 372 7.41 -7.24 2.37
CA HIS A 372 7.96 -7.66 1.11
C HIS A 372 9.40 -7.14 0.99
N GLU A 373 10.35 -8.00 1.38
CA GLU A 373 11.73 -7.74 1.05
C GLU A 373 11.79 -7.57 -0.47
N PRO A 374 12.16 -6.36 -0.97
CA PRO A 374 12.33 -6.23 -2.40
C PRO A 374 13.16 -7.41 -2.80
N GLN A 375 12.70 -8.22 -3.73
CA GLN A 375 13.55 -9.14 -4.45
C GLN A 375 14.54 -8.21 -5.18
N GLY A 376 15.34 -7.51 -4.42
CA GLY A 376 16.60 -6.99 -4.87
C GLY A 376 17.18 -8.22 -5.44
N ALA A 377 17.56 -8.23 -6.75
CA ALA A 377 17.98 -9.42 -7.41
C ALA A 377 18.59 -10.34 -6.36
N LYS A 378 17.79 -11.25 -5.75
CA LYS A 378 18.36 -12.38 -5.05
C LYS A 378 19.19 -12.91 -6.17
N LEU A 379 20.49 -12.61 -6.09
CA LEU A 379 21.45 -13.29 -6.90
C LEU A 379 21.01 -14.70 -6.74
N ASN A 380 20.29 -15.25 -7.73
CA ASN A 380 19.76 -16.59 -7.64
C ASN A 380 21.01 -17.43 -7.47
N GLU A 381 21.38 -17.65 -6.22
CA GLU A 381 22.33 -18.67 -5.84
C GLU A 381 21.67 -20.03 -6.08
N THR A 382 21.18 -20.21 -7.30
CA THR A 382 21.09 -21.53 -7.87
C THR A 382 22.54 -21.92 -8.05
N SER A 383 23.05 -22.76 -7.20
CA SER A 383 24.42 -23.13 -6.94
C SER A 383 25.30 -23.26 -8.21
N PHE A 384 25.67 -22.11 -8.80
CA PHE A 384 26.69 -22.08 -9.83
C PHE A 384 28.08 -22.43 -9.24
N GLY A 385 28.17 -22.55 -7.92
CA GLY A 385 29.40 -22.66 -7.17
C GLY A 385 29.89 -21.29 -6.67
N ASN A 386 30.87 -21.30 -5.79
CA ASN A 386 31.42 -20.07 -5.25
C ASN A 386 32.30 -19.41 -6.35
N VAL A 387 31.82 -18.26 -6.86
CA VAL A 387 32.53 -17.44 -7.84
C VAL A 387 33.23 -16.30 -7.11
N GLU A 388 34.53 -16.16 -7.29
CA GLU A 388 35.30 -15.08 -6.70
C GLU A 388 35.80 -14.12 -7.78
N ILE A 389 35.79 -12.82 -7.49
CA ILE A 389 36.22 -11.74 -8.37
C ILE A 389 37.22 -10.88 -7.62
N TYR A 390 38.44 -10.77 -8.15
CA TYR A 390 39.48 -9.97 -7.51
C TYR A 390 40.47 -9.37 -8.53
N PRO A 391 41.02 -8.17 -8.27
CA PRO A 391 40.55 -7.27 -7.22
C PRO A 391 39.14 -6.72 -7.52
N ASN A 392 38.39 -6.47 -6.47
CA ASN A 392 37.13 -5.74 -6.57
C ASN A 392 37.09 -4.70 -5.41
N PRO A 393 37.30 -3.41 -5.69
CA PRO A 393 37.26 -2.72 -7.01
C PRO A 393 38.43 -3.06 -7.93
N ALA A 394 38.12 -3.19 -9.23
CA ALA A 394 39.08 -3.49 -10.30
C ALA A 394 39.64 -2.17 -10.88
N SER A 395 40.93 -2.24 -11.28
CA SER A 395 41.62 -1.16 -12.01
C SER A 395 42.46 -1.77 -13.14
N GLY A 396 42.02 -1.58 -14.37
CA GLY A 396 42.69 -2.13 -15.57
C GLY A 396 42.36 -3.58 -15.86
N SER A 397 42.18 -4.44 -14.87
CA SER A 397 41.81 -5.85 -15.04
C SER A 397 41.18 -6.42 -13.77
N PHE A 398 40.48 -7.55 -13.90
CA PHE A 398 40.06 -8.40 -12.79
C PHE A 398 40.22 -9.88 -13.14
N ILE A 399 40.39 -10.69 -12.10
CA ILE A 399 40.39 -12.13 -12.21
C ILE A 399 39.03 -12.66 -11.81
N LEU A 400 38.51 -13.60 -12.61
CA LEU A 400 37.32 -14.35 -12.29
C LEU A 400 37.73 -15.80 -12.00
N ASP A 401 37.46 -16.23 -10.76
CA ASP A 401 37.73 -17.60 -10.33
C ASP A 401 36.42 -18.40 -10.31
N LEU A 402 36.30 -19.32 -11.25
CA LEU A 402 35.21 -20.28 -11.42
C LEU A 402 35.61 -21.70 -10.94
N SER A 403 36.69 -21.86 -10.22
CA SER A 403 37.22 -23.17 -9.84
C SER A 403 36.26 -24.03 -9.03
N LYS A 404 35.31 -23.38 -8.34
CA LYS A 404 34.19 -24.01 -7.61
C LYS A 404 32.88 -23.97 -8.38
N GLY A 405 32.89 -23.43 -9.60
CA GLY A 405 31.74 -23.31 -10.49
C GLY A 405 31.71 -24.35 -11.61
N ARG A 406 30.75 -24.22 -12.52
CA ARG A 406 30.61 -25.09 -13.69
C ARG A 406 31.04 -24.37 -14.95
N ILE A 407 31.97 -24.91 -15.67
CA ILE A 407 32.41 -24.48 -17.00
C ILE A 407 31.90 -25.46 -18.06
N PRO A 408 31.57 -25.05 -19.30
CA PRO A 408 31.71 -23.68 -19.82
C PRO A 408 30.66 -22.72 -19.21
N ALA A 409 30.98 -21.43 -19.15
CA ALA A 409 30.13 -20.38 -18.64
C ALA A 409 30.10 -19.17 -19.58
N THR A 410 28.93 -18.57 -19.75
CA THR A 410 28.75 -17.27 -20.39
C THR A 410 28.84 -16.19 -19.33
N ILE A 411 29.65 -15.17 -19.56
CA ILE A 411 29.85 -14.03 -18.69
C ILE A 411 29.33 -12.80 -19.38
N THR A 412 28.39 -12.12 -18.73
CA THR A 412 27.77 -10.89 -19.25
C THR A 412 27.94 -9.78 -18.23
N LEU A 413 28.46 -8.64 -18.65
CA LEU A 413 28.57 -7.44 -17.84
C LEU A 413 27.45 -6.46 -18.23
N PHE A 414 26.71 -5.98 -17.24
CA PHE A 414 25.67 -4.96 -17.41
C PHE A 414 26.04 -3.70 -16.63
N ASP A 415 25.70 -2.54 -17.16
CA ASP A 415 25.67 -1.30 -16.39
C ASP A 415 24.44 -1.28 -15.44
N LEU A 416 24.35 -0.25 -14.58
CA LEU A 416 23.23 -0.12 -13.65
C LEU A 416 21.88 0.20 -14.32
N ASN A 417 21.89 0.54 -15.61
CA ASN A 417 20.66 0.73 -16.39
C ASN A 417 20.20 -0.59 -17.05
N GLY A 418 20.92 -1.69 -16.84
CA GLY A 418 20.66 -2.98 -17.45
C GLY A 418 21.14 -3.12 -18.90
N GLN A 419 21.93 -2.14 -19.40
CA GLN A 419 22.51 -2.22 -20.72
C GLN A 419 23.71 -3.19 -20.71
N LYS A 420 23.71 -4.14 -21.65
CA LYS A 420 24.81 -5.08 -21.81
C LYS A 420 26.06 -4.35 -22.33
N VAL A 421 27.13 -4.41 -21.52
CA VAL A 421 28.45 -3.80 -21.82
C VAL A 421 29.31 -4.72 -22.61
N PHE A 422 29.40 -6.00 -22.19
CA PHE A 422 30.03 -7.06 -22.94
C PHE A 422 29.46 -8.45 -22.61
N GLU A 423 29.78 -9.43 -23.44
CA GLU A 423 29.50 -10.84 -23.21
C GLU A 423 30.64 -11.70 -23.76
N ALA A 424 31.02 -12.74 -23.01
CA ALA A 424 32.08 -13.66 -23.38
C ALA A 424 31.77 -15.07 -22.87
N GLU A 425 32.16 -16.09 -23.65
CA GLU A 425 32.16 -17.49 -23.21
C GLU A 425 33.49 -17.84 -22.58
N GLN A 426 33.48 -18.57 -21.47
CA GLN A 426 34.67 -19.03 -20.76
C GLN A 426 34.65 -20.52 -20.56
N ASN A 427 35.80 -21.12 -20.91
CA ASN A 427 36.06 -22.55 -20.78
C ASN A 427 37.14 -22.86 -19.72
N GLU A 428 37.77 -21.82 -19.16
CA GLU A 428 38.79 -21.93 -18.12
C GLU A 428 38.25 -21.61 -16.75
N ALA A 429 38.73 -22.32 -15.73
CA ALA A 429 38.23 -22.14 -14.34
C ALA A 429 38.73 -20.84 -13.72
N ILE A 430 39.87 -20.32 -14.11
CA ILE A 430 40.44 -19.04 -13.65
C ILE A 430 40.94 -18.28 -14.86
N PHE A 431 40.49 -17.05 -15.05
CA PHE A 431 40.97 -16.21 -16.13
C PHE A 431 41.00 -14.73 -15.74
N THR A 432 41.88 -13.98 -16.40
CA THR A 432 42.04 -12.55 -16.25
C THR A 432 41.25 -11.83 -17.35
N TYR A 433 40.48 -10.85 -16.96
CA TYR A 433 39.71 -9.99 -17.87
C TYR A 433 40.36 -8.62 -17.89
N ASP A 434 40.87 -8.19 -19.02
CA ASP A 434 41.42 -6.84 -19.20
C ASP A 434 40.31 -5.88 -19.54
N LEU A 435 40.16 -4.85 -18.71
CA LEU A 435 39.17 -3.77 -18.92
C LEU A 435 39.67 -2.89 -20.06
N ASN A 436 38.96 -2.91 -21.19
CA ASN A 436 39.29 -2.05 -22.30
C ASN A 436 38.86 -0.59 -22.00
N SER A 437 39.39 0.35 -22.77
CA SER A 437 39.13 1.80 -22.59
C SER A 437 37.67 2.23 -22.78
N ASN A 438 36.78 1.31 -23.18
CA ASN A 438 35.36 1.59 -23.40
C ASN A 438 34.53 1.36 -22.15
N ILE A 439 35.09 0.75 -21.08
CA ILE A 439 34.37 0.52 -19.83
C ILE A 439 34.78 1.64 -18.85
N GLN A 440 33.83 2.48 -18.53
CA GLN A 440 34.08 3.62 -17.63
C GLN A 440 34.14 3.17 -16.17
N ALA A 441 34.75 4.02 -15.32
CA ALA A 441 34.69 3.82 -13.86
C ALA A 441 33.24 3.84 -13.40
N GLY A 442 32.84 2.87 -12.56
CA GLY A 442 31.46 2.74 -12.09
C GLY A 442 31.18 1.38 -11.46
N ASN A 443 29.92 1.18 -11.11
CA ASN A 443 29.40 -0.09 -10.61
C ASN A 443 28.72 -0.84 -11.75
N TYR A 444 28.97 -2.13 -11.83
CA TYR A 444 28.47 -3.03 -12.87
C TYR A 444 27.94 -4.31 -12.26
N LEU A 445 26.99 -4.95 -12.93
CA LEU A 445 26.49 -6.28 -12.59
C LEU A 445 27.14 -7.31 -13.53
N LEU A 446 27.93 -8.23 -12.98
CA LEU A 446 28.50 -9.33 -13.70
C LEU A 446 27.63 -10.58 -13.53
N LYS A 447 27.01 -11.04 -14.60
CA LYS A 447 26.22 -12.27 -14.65
C LYS A 447 27.05 -13.39 -15.25
N ILE A 448 27.11 -14.52 -14.55
CA ILE A 448 27.79 -15.75 -14.98
C ILE A 448 26.72 -16.84 -15.12
N SER A 449 26.66 -17.51 -16.27
CA SER A 449 25.60 -18.47 -16.59
C SER A 449 26.16 -19.64 -17.41
N ASN A 450 25.59 -20.85 -17.20
CA ASN A 450 25.88 -22.04 -18.05
C ASN A 450 24.62 -22.54 -18.79
N GLY A 451 23.63 -21.66 -18.95
CA GLY A 451 22.37 -21.99 -19.60
C GLY A 451 21.33 -22.70 -18.71
N LYS A 452 21.74 -23.30 -17.60
CA LYS A 452 20.87 -23.97 -16.61
C LYS A 452 20.90 -23.28 -15.26
N GLN A 453 22.01 -22.69 -14.91
CA GLN A 453 22.25 -22.01 -13.63
C GLN A 453 22.94 -20.69 -13.91
N SER A 454 22.71 -19.69 -13.06
CA SER A 454 23.38 -18.41 -13.13
C SER A 454 23.70 -17.88 -11.74
N THR A 455 24.73 -17.07 -11.64
CA THR A 455 25.06 -16.25 -10.48
C THR A 455 25.38 -14.83 -10.94
N GLU A 456 25.17 -13.87 -10.10
CA GLU A 456 25.45 -12.45 -10.39
C GLU A 456 26.33 -11.87 -9.27
N LYS A 457 27.26 -11.02 -9.63
CA LYS A 457 28.21 -10.37 -8.71
C LYS A 457 28.31 -8.89 -9.04
N LEU A 458 28.41 -8.07 -8.02
CA LEU A 458 28.72 -6.64 -8.19
C LEU A 458 30.22 -6.48 -8.48
N LEU A 459 30.53 -5.80 -9.56
CA LEU A 459 31.90 -5.41 -9.94
C LEU A 459 32.01 -3.88 -9.90
N GLN A 460 32.93 -3.37 -9.10
CA GLN A 460 33.28 -1.95 -9.10
C GLN A 460 34.54 -1.74 -9.92
N ILE A 461 34.49 -0.79 -10.85
CA ILE A 461 35.63 -0.41 -11.72
C ILE A 461 36.06 1.01 -11.35
N ARG A 462 37.37 1.24 -11.20
CA ARG A 462 37.99 2.52 -10.86
C ARG A 462 38.78 3.10 -12.00
#